data_76d216c7357a89f9ff705422a677aa5a
#
_entry.id   76d216c7357a89f9ff705422a677aa5a
#
_cell.length_a   1.000
_cell.length_b   1.000
_cell.length_c   1.000
_cell.angle_alpha   90.00
_cell.angle_beta   90.00
_cell.angle_gamma   90.00
#
_symmetry.space_group_name_H-M   'P 1'
#
loop_
_entity.id
_entity.type
_entity.pdbx_description
1 polymer ?
#
loop_
_entity_poly.entity_id
_entity_poly.type
_entity_poly.pdbx_seq_one_letter_code
_entity_poly.pdbx_strand_id
1 'polypeptide(L)'
;MFGLQNRSGSCWVNAALQAIFRFPDVQERYSSNTFEAGNVIDECLMKMWNSKGTVGLHEFHEAVRTDTMPAGLNVGDSHELLNYLCDKLPFLDELCRFKIAHSMECVHCKAKTTTRDSVIEFTLDSVDGRNVPITTCITKTVQPYNIDEWECEKCKKRGGIRQQLIGSFPEYMMFHLPLPNTTVDYSSILILNGKKYGLLSVVCYNGAHWWTYGRNMPPGSSWFVLDDTHVVEHGPKQFPVSAAMRVLIYYRLDE
;
A
#
# COMPACT_ATOMS: atom_id res chain seq x y z
N MET A 1 -9.03 -19.04 -0.79
CA MET A 1 -9.03 -17.86 -1.67
C MET A 1 -10.26 -17.90 -2.56
N PHE A 2 -10.80 -16.76 -2.97
CA PHE A 2 -12.01 -16.64 -3.76
C PHE A 2 -11.84 -15.53 -4.79
N GLY A 3 -12.59 -15.63 -5.91
CA GLY A 3 -12.60 -14.59 -6.93
C GLY A 3 -13.63 -13.51 -6.63
N LEU A 4 -13.41 -12.31 -7.15
CA LEU A 4 -14.32 -11.17 -7.06
C LEU A 4 -14.89 -10.86 -8.45
N GLN A 5 -16.20 -10.65 -8.53
CA GLN A 5 -16.82 -10.33 -9.81
C GLN A 5 -16.42 -8.92 -10.27
N ASN A 6 -15.99 -8.81 -11.51
CA ASN A 6 -15.79 -7.51 -12.16
C ASN A 6 -17.06 -7.18 -12.98
N ARG A 7 -17.82 -6.20 -12.50
CA ARG A 7 -18.94 -5.63 -13.23
C ARG A 7 -18.63 -4.15 -13.44
N SER A 8 -18.62 -3.72 -14.68
CA SER A 8 -18.48 -2.29 -15.02
C SER A 8 -17.14 -1.65 -14.62
N GLY A 9 -16.01 -2.36 -14.75
CA GLY A 9 -14.68 -1.78 -14.54
C GLY A 9 -14.24 -1.71 -13.09
N SER A 10 -14.75 -2.59 -12.22
CA SER A 10 -14.39 -2.63 -10.79
C SER A 10 -13.09 -3.40 -10.48
N CYS A 11 -12.23 -3.65 -11.47
CA CYS A 11 -10.96 -4.36 -11.26
C CYS A 11 -10.06 -3.69 -10.20
N TRP A 12 -10.08 -2.36 -10.11
CA TRP A 12 -9.33 -1.61 -9.10
C TRP A 12 -9.85 -1.86 -7.68
N VAL A 13 -11.17 -2.04 -7.50
CA VAL A 13 -11.77 -2.44 -6.22
C VAL A 13 -11.33 -3.86 -5.87
N ASN A 14 -11.44 -4.78 -6.83
CA ASN A 14 -11.06 -6.17 -6.64
C ASN A 14 -9.59 -6.29 -6.23
N ALA A 15 -8.69 -5.57 -6.91
CA ALA A 15 -7.27 -5.62 -6.61
C ALA A 15 -6.95 -5.12 -5.19
N ALA A 16 -7.53 -4.00 -4.75
CA ALA A 16 -7.34 -3.49 -3.41
C ALA A 16 -7.90 -4.44 -2.33
N LEU A 17 -9.12 -4.95 -2.52
CA LEU A 17 -9.74 -5.89 -1.58
C LEU A 17 -8.95 -7.21 -1.50
N GLN A 18 -8.51 -7.74 -2.62
CA GLN A 18 -7.67 -8.95 -2.63
C GLN A 18 -6.34 -8.73 -1.91
N ALA A 19 -5.78 -7.53 -1.96
CA ALA A 19 -4.54 -7.21 -1.23
C ALA A 19 -4.76 -7.25 0.29
N ILE A 20 -5.80 -6.59 0.82
CA ILE A 20 -6.08 -6.58 2.26
C ILE A 20 -6.57 -7.93 2.79
N PHE A 21 -7.28 -8.71 1.98
CA PHE A 21 -7.66 -10.08 2.36
C PHE A 21 -6.47 -11.04 2.49
N ARG A 22 -5.26 -10.60 2.14
CA ARG A 22 -4.03 -11.37 2.42
C ARG A 22 -3.45 -11.07 3.79
N PHE A 23 -3.90 -10.01 4.47
CA PHE A 23 -3.42 -9.71 5.82
C PHE A 23 -3.85 -10.81 6.79
N PRO A 24 -2.92 -11.49 7.49
CA PRO A 24 -3.23 -12.48 8.51
C PRO A 24 -4.27 -12.00 9.52
N ASP A 25 -4.11 -10.77 10.02
CA ASP A 25 -5.03 -10.14 11.00
C ASP A 25 -6.45 -9.97 10.43
N VAL A 26 -6.58 -9.58 9.17
CA VAL A 26 -7.87 -9.48 8.46
C VAL A 26 -8.52 -10.85 8.30
N GLN A 27 -7.71 -11.86 7.95
CA GLN A 27 -8.17 -13.24 7.81
C GLN A 27 -8.66 -13.81 9.13
N GLU A 28 -7.90 -13.63 10.21
CA GLU A 28 -8.27 -14.08 11.56
C GLU A 28 -9.56 -13.39 12.03
N ARG A 29 -9.60 -12.06 11.93
CA ARG A 29 -10.76 -11.23 12.29
C ARG A 29 -12.05 -11.72 11.63
N TYR A 30 -12.04 -11.85 10.31
CA TYR A 30 -13.25 -12.19 9.55
C TYR A 30 -13.59 -13.68 9.63
N SER A 31 -12.61 -14.56 9.75
CA SER A 31 -12.87 -16.00 10.00
C SER A 31 -13.54 -16.25 11.35
N SER A 32 -13.29 -15.37 12.32
CA SER A 32 -13.95 -15.36 13.63
C SER A 32 -15.28 -14.60 13.64
N ASN A 33 -15.80 -14.19 12.48
CA ASN A 33 -17.00 -13.36 12.33
C ASN A 33 -16.95 -12.06 13.16
N THR A 34 -15.74 -11.51 13.34
CA THR A 34 -15.54 -10.27 14.08
C THR A 34 -15.60 -9.09 13.13
N PHE A 35 -16.39 -8.08 13.48
CA PHE A 35 -16.49 -6.80 12.79
C PHE A 35 -16.93 -5.70 13.76
N GLU A 36 -16.76 -4.45 13.40
CA GLU A 36 -17.18 -3.31 14.20
C GLU A 36 -18.68 -3.06 14.00
N ALA A 37 -19.46 -3.19 15.09
CA ALA A 37 -20.91 -3.00 15.06
C ALA A 37 -21.26 -1.58 14.57
N GLY A 38 -22.10 -1.49 13.54
CA GLY A 38 -22.49 -0.22 12.90
C GLY A 38 -21.56 0.24 11.78
N ASN A 39 -20.41 -0.40 11.57
CA ASN A 39 -19.54 -0.16 10.42
C ASN A 39 -19.96 -1.06 9.25
N VAL A 40 -20.77 -0.52 8.34
CA VAL A 40 -21.33 -1.27 7.23
C VAL A 40 -20.27 -1.78 6.25
N ILE A 41 -19.14 -1.10 6.13
CA ILE A 41 -18.01 -1.52 5.28
C ILE A 41 -17.35 -2.75 5.90
N ASP A 42 -17.05 -2.72 7.20
CA ASP A 42 -16.41 -3.83 7.92
C ASP A 42 -17.30 -5.08 7.91
N GLU A 43 -18.60 -4.92 8.16
CA GLU A 43 -19.58 -6.01 8.07
C GLU A 43 -19.65 -6.61 6.66
N CYS A 44 -19.62 -5.77 5.65
CA CYS A 44 -19.64 -6.21 4.25
C CYS A 44 -18.38 -7.02 3.89
N LEU A 45 -17.20 -6.53 4.28
CA LEU A 45 -15.94 -7.24 4.03
C LEU A 45 -15.89 -8.60 4.76
N MET A 46 -16.40 -8.67 5.99
CA MET A 46 -16.53 -9.93 6.73
C MET A 46 -17.45 -10.91 6.01
N LYS A 47 -18.61 -10.46 5.51
CA LYS A 47 -19.52 -11.29 4.72
C LYS A 47 -18.87 -11.78 3.43
N MET A 48 -18.15 -10.89 2.73
CA MET A 48 -17.41 -11.26 1.51
C MET A 48 -16.36 -12.33 1.80
N TRP A 49 -15.59 -12.19 2.88
CA TRP A 49 -14.58 -13.16 3.29
C TRP A 49 -15.19 -14.55 3.57
N ASN A 50 -16.32 -14.61 4.25
CA ASN A 50 -17.00 -15.85 4.63
C ASN A 50 -17.89 -16.45 3.53
N SER A 51 -18.03 -15.78 2.39
CA SER A 51 -18.77 -16.29 1.24
C SER A 51 -18.01 -17.44 0.56
N LYS A 52 -18.76 -18.36 -0.02
CA LYS A 52 -18.19 -19.48 -0.78
C LYS A 52 -18.25 -19.18 -2.27
N GLY A 53 -17.13 -19.43 -2.97
CA GLY A 53 -17.04 -19.21 -4.42
C GLY A 53 -16.80 -17.77 -4.82
N THR A 54 -17.22 -17.37 -6.03
CA THR A 54 -17.03 -16.02 -6.55
C THR A 54 -18.00 -15.04 -5.89
N VAL A 55 -17.48 -13.93 -5.36
CA VAL A 55 -18.23 -12.93 -4.61
C VAL A 55 -18.56 -11.73 -5.48
N GLY A 56 -19.81 -11.27 -5.41
CA GLY A 56 -20.24 -10.01 -6.02
C GLY A 56 -19.91 -8.81 -5.13
N LEU A 57 -19.73 -7.64 -5.76
CA LEU A 57 -19.37 -6.40 -5.07
C LEU A 57 -20.57 -5.49 -4.75
N HIS A 58 -21.81 -5.92 -5.01
CA HIS A 58 -22.96 -5.03 -4.92
C HIS A 58 -23.12 -4.38 -3.54
N GLU A 59 -23.09 -5.18 -2.48
CA GLU A 59 -23.23 -4.66 -1.11
C GLU A 59 -22.05 -3.75 -0.72
N PHE A 60 -20.85 -4.10 -1.14
CA PHE A 60 -19.68 -3.26 -0.92
C PHE A 60 -19.80 -1.91 -1.64
N HIS A 61 -20.26 -1.93 -2.89
CA HIS A 61 -20.50 -0.71 -3.66
C HIS A 61 -21.54 0.20 -2.99
N GLU A 62 -22.63 -0.37 -2.49
CA GLU A 62 -23.62 0.42 -1.75
C GLU A 62 -23.06 0.96 -0.42
N ALA A 63 -22.24 0.18 0.28
CA ALA A 63 -21.63 0.60 1.54
C ALA A 63 -20.63 1.77 1.39
N VAL A 64 -19.88 1.82 0.26
CA VAL A 64 -18.87 2.87 0.00
C VAL A 64 -19.42 4.07 -0.80
N ARG A 65 -20.63 3.98 -1.30
CA ARG A 65 -21.22 4.97 -2.23
C ARG A 65 -21.49 6.34 -1.60
N THR A 66 -21.48 6.46 -0.29
CA THR A 66 -22.15 7.56 0.37
C THR A 66 -21.40 8.88 0.40
N ASP A 67 -20.07 8.98 0.27
CA ASP A 67 -19.51 10.29 0.58
C ASP A 67 -18.31 10.81 -0.21
N THR A 68 -17.38 10.00 -0.61
CA THR A 68 -16.09 10.56 -1.06
C THR A 68 -15.35 9.74 -2.10
N MET A 69 -15.87 8.57 -2.44
CA MET A 69 -15.30 7.83 -3.57
C MET A 69 -15.61 8.60 -4.86
N PRO A 70 -14.60 9.04 -5.61
CA PRO A 70 -14.82 9.83 -6.81
C PRO A 70 -15.71 9.07 -7.78
N ALA A 71 -16.79 9.73 -8.17
CA ALA A 71 -17.64 9.48 -9.32
C ALA A 71 -17.75 8.02 -9.78
N GLY A 72 -18.63 7.27 -9.15
CA GLY A 72 -19.13 5.99 -9.69
C GLY A 72 -18.00 4.98 -9.90
N LEU A 73 -18.06 3.90 -9.23
CA LEU A 73 -17.14 2.75 -9.13
C LEU A 73 -16.63 2.14 -10.46
N ASN A 74 -16.77 2.85 -11.56
CA ASN A 74 -16.43 2.35 -12.89
C ASN A 74 -14.97 2.59 -13.30
N VAL A 75 -14.32 3.61 -12.73
CA VAL A 75 -12.91 3.89 -12.96
C VAL A 75 -12.33 4.49 -11.68
N GLY A 76 -11.28 3.89 -11.15
CA GLY A 76 -10.63 4.36 -9.93
C GLY A 76 -9.24 3.79 -9.76
N ASP A 77 -8.60 4.14 -8.64
CA ASP A 77 -7.27 3.73 -8.28
C ASP A 77 -7.30 2.84 -7.03
N SER A 78 -6.70 1.66 -7.12
CA SER A 78 -6.59 0.72 -5.98
C SER A 78 -5.84 1.33 -4.80
N HIS A 79 -4.86 2.18 -5.05
CA HIS A 79 -4.12 2.89 -4.03
C HIS A 79 -5.02 3.87 -3.25
N GLU A 80 -5.86 4.65 -3.96
CA GLU A 80 -6.84 5.54 -3.31
C GLU A 80 -7.85 4.75 -2.48
N LEU A 81 -8.28 3.57 -2.95
CA LEU A 81 -9.18 2.71 -2.19
C LEU A 81 -8.52 2.16 -0.93
N LEU A 82 -7.25 1.75 -0.98
CA LEU A 82 -6.51 1.31 0.20
C LEU A 82 -6.44 2.41 1.27
N ASN A 83 -6.16 3.65 0.86
CA ASN A 83 -6.20 4.82 1.74
C ASN A 83 -7.60 5.02 2.36
N TYR A 84 -8.64 5.00 1.53
CA TYR A 84 -10.01 5.12 1.98
C TYR A 84 -10.41 4.04 2.99
N LEU A 85 -10.03 2.77 2.73
CA LEU A 85 -10.35 1.67 3.64
C LEU A 85 -9.66 1.82 5.00
N CYS A 86 -8.41 2.28 5.04
CA CYS A 86 -7.74 2.59 6.30
C CYS A 86 -8.46 3.71 7.06
N ASP A 87 -8.94 4.75 6.37
CA ASP A 87 -9.71 5.83 7.03
C ASP A 87 -11.07 5.36 7.57
N LYS A 88 -11.69 4.36 6.95
CA LYS A 88 -13.01 3.84 7.36
C LYS A 88 -12.96 2.66 8.32
N LEU A 89 -11.84 2.00 8.43
CA LEU A 89 -11.64 0.79 9.23
C LEU A 89 -10.53 1.01 10.28
N PRO A 90 -10.88 1.44 11.51
CA PRO A 90 -9.89 1.77 12.54
C PRO A 90 -8.88 0.65 12.80
N PHE A 91 -9.31 -0.62 12.80
CA PHE A 91 -8.40 -1.75 12.98
C PHE A 91 -7.36 -1.87 11.85
N LEU A 92 -7.75 -1.58 10.61
CA LEU A 92 -6.83 -1.61 9.46
C LEU A 92 -5.86 -0.43 9.51
N ASP A 93 -6.36 0.73 9.94
CA ASP A 93 -5.55 1.92 10.18
C ASP A 93 -4.46 1.67 11.22
N GLU A 94 -4.79 1.06 12.36
CA GLU A 94 -3.82 0.69 13.40
C GLU A 94 -2.71 -0.21 12.88
N LEU A 95 -3.03 -1.15 12.00
CA LEU A 95 -2.07 -2.10 11.42
C LEU A 95 -1.12 -1.44 10.41
N CYS A 96 -1.60 -0.41 9.69
CA CYS A 96 -0.87 0.20 8.57
C CYS A 96 -0.26 1.56 8.91
N ARG A 97 -0.80 2.30 9.89
CA ARG A 97 -0.42 3.69 10.17
C ARG A 97 0.97 3.80 10.79
N PHE A 98 1.77 4.72 10.27
CA PHE A 98 3.09 5.01 10.78
C PHE A 98 3.41 6.51 10.69
N LYS A 99 4.49 6.91 11.36
CA LYS A 99 4.92 8.31 11.41
C LYS A 99 6.05 8.55 10.42
N ILE A 100 5.98 9.69 9.75
CA ILE A 100 7.07 10.25 8.95
C ILE A 100 7.48 11.61 9.53
N ALA A 101 8.72 11.99 9.31
CA ALA A 101 9.24 13.29 9.68
C ALA A 101 9.82 13.98 8.45
N HIS A 102 9.40 15.22 8.21
CA HIS A 102 9.99 16.09 7.20
C HIS A 102 10.84 17.14 7.90
N SER A 103 12.12 17.18 7.60
CA SER A 103 13.01 18.21 8.11
C SER A 103 13.44 19.15 6.99
N MET A 104 13.58 20.43 7.33
CA MET A 104 14.12 21.47 6.48
C MET A 104 15.24 22.18 7.26
N GLU A 105 16.44 22.22 6.70
CA GLU A 105 17.60 22.89 7.29
C GLU A 105 18.10 24.00 6.36
N CYS A 106 18.26 25.21 6.90
CA CYS A 106 18.80 26.33 6.14
C CYS A 106 20.29 26.14 5.87
N VAL A 107 20.72 26.27 4.61
CA VAL A 107 22.15 26.13 4.23
C VAL A 107 23.02 27.24 4.83
N HIS A 108 22.45 28.42 5.17
CA HIS A 108 23.17 29.58 5.66
C HIS A 108 23.28 29.65 7.19
N CYS A 109 22.14 29.65 7.88
CA CYS A 109 22.12 29.83 9.34
C CYS A 109 21.92 28.53 10.12
N LYS A 110 21.81 27.39 9.45
CA LYS A 110 21.63 26.06 10.04
C LYS A 110 20.37 25.91 10.90
N ALA A 111 19.46 26.87 10.81
CA ALA A 111 18.16 26.73 11.46
C ALA A 111 17.41 25.53 10.86
N LYS A 112 16.90 24.66 11.73
CA LYS A 112 16.20 23.44 11.34
C LYS A 112 14.77 23.46 11.85
N THR A 113 13.84 23.12 10.97
CA THR A 113 12.43 22.84 11.30
C THR A 113 12.12 21.38 11.01
N THR A 114 11.20 20.80 11.79
CA THR A 114 10.77 19.42 11.57
C THR A 114 9.26 19.35 11.78
N THR A 115 8.54 18.90 10.77
CA THR A 115 7.13 18.50 10.86
C THR A 115 7.02 16.99 10.95
N ARG A 116 5.93 16.51 11.54
CA ARG A 116 5.64 15.09 11.64
C ARG A 116 4.23 14.83 11.15
N ASP A 117 4.11 13.85 10.28
CA ASP A 117 2.84 13.42 9.72
C ASP A 117 2.60 11.95 10.04
N SER A 118 1.35 11.54 9.99
CA SER A 118 0.93 10.17 10.18
C SER A 118 0.29 9.69 8.88
N VAL A 119 0.86 8.65 8.28
CA VAL A 119 0.49 8.13 6.96
C VAL A 119 0.32 6.61 7.03
N ILE A 120 -0.32 6.03 6.03
CA ILE A 120 -0.46 4.57 5.90
C ILE A 120 0.44 3.98 4.82
N GLU A 121 1.07 4.84 4.03
CA GLU A 121 1.94 4.44 2.93
C GLU A 121 3.15 5.36 2.79
N PHE A 122 4.19 4.85 2.16
CA PHE A 122 5.39 5.58 1.84
C PHE A 122 5.56 5.64 0.32
N THR A 123 5.31 6.79 -0.26
CA THR A 123 5.51 7.00 -1.70
C THR A 123 6.99 7.08 -2.01
N LEU A 124 7.46 6.24 -2.92
CA LEU A 124 8.86 6.15 -3.32
C LEU A 124 9.18 7.06 -4.51
N ASP A 125 10.32 7.76 -4.42
CA ASP A 125 10.86 8.51 -5.55
C ASP A 125 11.34 7.58 -6.67
N SER A 126 11.16 8.02 -7.91
CA SER A 126 11.68 7.29 -9.06
C SER A 126 13.19 7.31 -9.13
N VAL A 127 13.74 6.17 -9.50
CA VAL A 127 15.13 6.03 -9.90
C VAL A 127 15.12 5.52 -11.34
N ASP A 128 15.79 6.24 -12.24
CA ASP A 128 15.87 5.79 -13.62
C ASP A 128 16.57 4.44 -13.71
N GLY A 129 15.99 3.54 -14.50
CA GLY A 129 16.56 2.23 -14.74
C GLY A 129 15.53 1.11 -14.80
N ARG A 130 16.01 -0.07 -15.20
CA ARG A 130 15.25 -1.32 -15.18
C ARG A 130 15.74 -2.18 -14.02
N ASN A 131 14.83 -2.85 -13.34
CA ASN A 131 15.12 -3.73 -12.19
C ASN A 131 15.92 -3.02 -11.09
N VAL A 132 15.47 -1.80 -10.76
CA VAL A 132 16.09 -1.03 -9.66
C VAL A 132 15.69 -1.66 -8.34
N PRO A 133 16.64 -2.00 -7.45
CA PRO A 133 16.31 -2.53 -6.13
C PRO A 133 15.41 -1.57 -5.35
N ILE A 134 14.36 -2.08 -4.70
CA ILE A 134 13.45 -1.26 -3.88
C ILE A 134 14.22 -0.47 -2.81
N THR A 135 15.27 -1.06 -2.26
CA THR A 135 16.15 -0.39 -1.29
C THR A 135 16.82 0.85 -1.86
N THR A 136 17.13 0.88 -3.16
CA THR A 136 17.66 2.07 -3.84
C THR A 136 16.60 3.16 -3.91
N CYS A 137 15.35 2.82 -4.24
CA CYS A 137 14.24 3.78 -4.24
C CYS A 137 13.97 4.34 -2.82
N ILE A 138 13.94 3.47 -1.81
CA ILE A 138 13.78 3.89 -0.40
C ILE A 138 14.93 4.84 0.00
N THR A 139 16.19 4.47 -0.30
CA THR A 139 17.36 5.29 0.01
C THR A 139 17.27 6.67 -0.65
N LYS A 140 16.88 6.72 -1.92
CA LYS A 140 16.68 7.99 -2.64
C LYS A 140 15.61 8.86 -1.97
N THR A 141 14.49 8.27 -1.60
CA THR A 141 13.37 9.00 -0.98
C THR A 141 13.75 9.59 0.39
N VAL A 142 14.60 8.90 1.18
CA VAL A 142 14.98 9.36 2.51
C VAL A 142 16.28 10.19 2.54
N GLN A 143 17.06 10.21 1.46
CA GLN A 143 18.28 10.99 1.43
C GLN A 143 17.99 12.50 1.39
N PRO A 144 18.87 13.33 2.02
CA PRO A 144 18.73 14.78 1.94
C PRO A 144 18.91 15.30 0.52
N TYR A 145 18.15 16.32 0.14
CA TYR A 145 18.32 17.03 -1.12
C TYR A 145 18.13 18.54 -0.96
N ASN A 146 18.77 19.32 -1.86
CA ASN A 146 18.72 20.77 -1.83
C ASN A 146 17.41 21.29 -2.44
N ILE A 147 16.87 22.35 -1.83
CA ILE A 147 15.78 23.16 -2.38
C ILE A 147 16.26 24.61 -2.42
N ASP A 148 16.64 25.08 -3.61
CA ASP A 148 17.25 26.41 -3.78
C ASP A 148 16.24 27.55 -3.58
N GLU A 149 14.98 27.34 -3.94
CA GLU A 149 13.91 28.35 -3.86
C GLU A 149 13.31 28.53 -2.45
N TRP A 150 13.61 27.65 -1.51
CA TRP A 150 13.07 27.75 -0.16
C TRP A 150 13.71 28.92 0.61
N GLU A 151 12.90 29.82 1.17
CA GLU A 151 13.35 30.94 1.98
C GLU A 151 13.30 30.61 3.48
N CYS A 152 14.41 30.82 4.17
CA CYS A 152 14.52 30.58 5.59
C CYS A 152 13.79 31.68 6.38
N GLU A 153 12.82 31.31 7.21
CA GLU A 153 12.07 32.26 8.04
C GLU A 153 12.98 33.07 9.01
N LYS A 154 14.09 32.46 9.45
CA LYS A 154 15.01 33.06 10.43
C LYS A 154 15.97 34.08 9.80
N CYS A 155 16.64 33.76 8.70
CA CYS A 155 17.66 34.62 8.12
C CYS A 155 17.26 35.26 6.78
N LYS A 156 16.07 34.96 6.27
CA LYS A 156 15.48 35.47 5.02
C LYS A 156 16.33 35.20 3.76
N LYS A 157 17.27 34.28 3.85
CA LYS A 157 18.07 33.82 2.70
C LYS A 157 17.47 32.56 2.09
N ARG A 158 17.61 32.40 0.77
CA ARG A 158 17.16 31.22 0.05
C ARG A 158 18.19 30.10 0.13
N GLY A 159 17.69 28.87 0.08
CA GLY A 159 18.45 27.62 0.10
C GLY A 159 18.21 26.82 1.36
N GLY A 160 17.70 25.61 1.18
CA GLY A 160 17.43 24.64 2.23
C GLY A 160 17.82 23.23 1.84
N ILE A 161 18.00 22.39 2.83
CA ILE A 161 18.17 20.95 2.68
C ILE A 161 16.92 20.30 3.26
N ARG A 162 16.16 19.60 2.41
CA ARG A 162 14.99 18.81 2.81
C ARG A 162 15.37 17.35 2.98
N GLN A 163 14.81 16.73 4.00
CA GLN A 163 14.91 15.29 4.23
C GLN A 163 13.60 14.73 4.77
N GLN A 164 13.21 13.55 4.28
CA GLN A 164 12.10 12.78 4.79
C GLN A 164 12.63 11.52 5.48
N LEU A 165 12.08 11.19 6.64
CA LEU A 165 12.48 10.03 7.44
C LEU A 165 11.26 9.24 7.89
N ILE A 166 11.39 7.92 7.92
CA ILE A 166 10.39 7.04 8.52
C ILE A 166 10.61 7.07 10.04
N GLY A 167 9.59 7.52 10.78
CA GLY A 167 9.66 7.72 12.23
C GLY A 167 9.16 6.52 13.05
N SER A 168 8.32 5.65 12.45
CA SER A 168 7.88 4.40 13.07
C SER A 168 7.62 3.34 11.98
N PHE A 169 7.49 2.08 12.41
CA PHE A 169 7.41 0.94 11.51
C PHE A 169 6.17 0.12 11.86
N PRO A 170 5.12 0.14 11.00
CA PRO A 170 3.83 -0.51 11.25
C PRO A 170 3.92 -2.04 11.10
N GLU A 171 2.81 -2.72 11.36
CA GLU A 171 2.68 -4.16 11.08
C GLU A 171 2.70 -4.43 9.57
N TYR A 172 1.98 -3.61 8.80
CA TYR A 172 1.97 -3.67 7.33
C TYR A 172 2.56 -2.40 6.74
N MET A 173 3.75 -2.53 6.15
CA MET A 173 4.43 -1.43 5.46
C MET A 173 4.02 -1.39 4.00
N MET A 174 3.33 -0.33 3.58
CA MET A 174 2.92 -0.11 2.21
C MET A 174 3.84 0.88 1.51
N PHE A 175 4.36 0.47 0.34
CA PHE A 175 5.13 1.34 -0.55
C PHE A 175 4.32 1.63 -1.80
N HIS A 176 4.11 2.90 -2.09
CA HIS A 176 3.47 3.34 -3.31
C HIS A 176 4.53 3.70 -4.36
N LEU A 177 4.34 3.18 -5.58
CA LEU A 177 5.21 3.37 -6.73
C LEU A 177 4.46 4.15 -7.82
N PRO A 178 4.50 5.49 -7.82
CA PRO A 178 3.74 6.30 -8.79
C PRO A 178 4.34 6.28 -10.21
N LEU A 179 5.24 5.34 -10.53
CA LEU A 179 6.19 5.44 -11.64
C LEU A 179 5.81 4.60 -12.86
N PRO A 180 5.56 5.22 -14.02
CA PRO A 180 5.22 4.49 -15.23
C PRO A 180 6.41 3.81 -15.93
N ASN A 181 7.67 4.20 -15.64
CA ASN A 181 8.83 3.83 -16.46
C ASN A 181 9.94 3.07 -15.73
N THR A 182 9.77 2.79 -14.44
CA THR A 182 10.79 2.08 -13.65
C THR A 182 10.28 0.70 -13.27
N THR A 183 11.04 -0.33 -13.58
CA THR A 183 10.80 -1.66 -13.03
C THR A 183 11.56 -1.77 -11.71
N VAL A 184 10.85 -1.99 -10.63
CA VAL A 184 11.44 -2.16 -9.30
C VAL A 184 11.69 -3.64 -9.06
N ASP A 185 12.93 -4.00 -8.77
CA ASP A 185 13.29 -5.30 -8.22
C ASP A 185 13.04 -5.29 -6.72
N TYR A 186 12.04 -6.05 -6.29
CA TYR A 186 11.63 -6.13 -4.91
C TYR A 186 12.12 -7.42 -4.25
N SER A 187 12.68 -7.31 -3.09
CA SER A 187 13.08 -8.46 -2.30
C SER A 187 11.89 -9.11 -1.63
N SER A 188 11.87 -10.46 -1.54
CA SER A 188 10.86 -11.18 -0.75
C SER A 188 10.98 -10.87 0.74
N ILE A 189 12.16 -10.47 1.20
CA ILE A 189 12.44 -10.00 2.56
C ILE A 189 13.09 -8.62 2.47
N LEU A 190 12.59 -7.69 3.27
CA LEU A 190 13.10 -6.33 3.42
C LEU A 190 13.46 -6.07 4.88
N ILE A 191 14.60 -5.44 5.13
CA ILE A 191 15.02 -5.04 6.48
C ILE A 191 14.97 -3.51 6.56
N LEU A 192 14.13 -2.99 7.45
CA LEU A 192 13.94 -1.56 7.68
C LEU A 192 14.27 -1.25 9.14
N ASN A 193 15.34 -0.53 9.38
CA ASN A 193 15.79 -0.17 10.74
C ASN A 193 15.82 -1.37 11.70
N GLY A 194 16.40 -2.49 11.24
CA GLY A 194 16.50 -3.73 12.02
C GLY A 194 15.23 -4.58 12.09
N LYS A 195 14.10 -4.08 11.64
CA LYS A 195 12.85 -4.86 11.56
C LYS A 195 12.77 -5.60 10.24
N LYS A 196 12.38 -6.86 10.31
CA LYS A 196 12.27 -7.76 9.16
C LYS A 196 10.85 -7.76 8.62
N TYR A 197 10.71 -7.60 7.33
CA TYR A 197 9.43 -7.59 6.62
C TYR A 197 9.44 -8.59 5.47
N GLY A 198 8.34 -9.35 5.32
CA GLY A 198 8.13 -10.25 4.20
C GLY A 198 7.12 -9.69 3.21
N LEU A 199 7.42 -9.71 1.90
CA LEU A 199 6.47 -9.27 0.89
C LEU A 199 5.23 -10.16 0.91
N LEU A 200 4.06 -9.55 1.06
CA LEU A 200 2.75 -10.19 1.20
C LEU A 200 1.88 -10.02 -0.05
N SER A 201 1.79 -8.80 -0.56
CA SER A 201 0.94 -8.47 -1.70
C SER A 201 1.59 -7.45 -2.63
N VAL A 202 1.27 -7.54 -3.92
CA VAL A 202 1.71 -6.61 -4.97
C VAL A 202 0.51 -6.23 -5.80
N VAL A 203 0.04 -4.99 -5.69
CA VAL A 203 -1.04 -4.44 -6.50
C VAL A 203 -0.46 -3.90 -7.80
N CYS A 204 -1.01 -4.31 -8.92
CA CYS A 204 -0.51 -4.04 -10.27
C CYS A 204 -1.54 -3.31 -11.13
N TYR A 205 -1.03 -2.42 -12.01
CA TYR A 205 -1.80 -1.71 -13.02
C TYR A 205 -1.00 -1.57 -14.32
N ASN A 206 -1.58 -1.96 -15.44
CA ASN A 206 -0.92 -1.91 -16.75
C ASN A 206 -1.36 -0.74 -17.65
N GLY A 207 -2.12 0.20 -17.12
CA GLY A 207 -2.70 1.30 -17.89
C GLY A 207 -4.18 1.11 -18.26
N ALA A 208 -4.69 -0.12 -18.15
CA ALA A 208 -6.08 -0.47 -18.49
C ALA A 208 -6.75 -1.37 -17.44
N HIS A 209 -5.99 -2.17 -16.71
CA HIS A 209 -6.49 -3.20 -15.81
C HIS A 209 -5.68 -3.31 -14.53
N TRP A 210 -6.36 -3.60 -13.40
CA TRP A 210 -5.80 -3.82 -12.09
C TRP A 210 -5.92 -5.29 -11.68
N TRP A 211 -4.88 -5.83 -11.04
CA TRP A 211 -4.87 -7.14 -10.40
C TRP A 211 -3.91 -7.16 -9.22
N THR A 212 -3.93 -8.24 -8.44
CA THR A 212 -3.05 -8.39 -7.29
C THR A 212 -2.32 -9.73 -7.35
N TYR A 213 -1.03 -9.71 -7.06
CA TYR A 213 -0.32 -10.90 -6.61
C TYR A 213 -0.32 -10.90 -5.09
N GLY A 214 -0.68 -12.04 -4.49
CA GLY A 214 -0.75 -12.13 -3.04
C GLY A 214 -0.47 -13.53 -2.54
N ARG A 215 -0.11 -13.63 -1.26
CA ARG A 215 0.06 -14.89 -0.54
C ARG A 215 -0.48 -14.77 0.87
N ASN A 216 -0.75 -15.91 1.54
CA ASN A 216 -1.36 -15.88 2.86
C ASN A 216 -0.35 -15.56 3.97
N MET A 217 0.89 -16.01 3.82
CA MET A 217 1.93 -15.82 4.83
C MET A 217 3.31 -15.74 4.20
N PRO A 218 4.05 -14.65 4.35
CA PRO A 218 5.46 -14.56 3.99
C PRO A 218 6.35 -15.08 5.14
N PRO A 219 7.57 -15.58 4.85
CA PRO A 219 7.99 -16.06 3.55
C PRO A 219 7.54 -17.51 3.33
N GLY A 220 7.52 -17.97 2.09
CA GLY A 220 7.47 -19.41 1.78
C GLY A 220 6.11 -19.98 1.37
N SER A 221 4.98 -19.32 1.65
CA SER A 221 3.69 -19.73 1.11
C SER A 221 3.59 -19.47 -0.39
N SER A 222 2.74 -20.22 -1.09
CA SER A 222 2.49 -20.03 -2.51
C SER A 222 2.00 -18.62 -2.84
N TRP A 223 2.45 -18.10 -3.98
CA TRP A 223 1.90 -16.92 -4.61
C TRP A 223 0.65 -17.26 -5.42
N PHE A 224 -0.28 -16.33 -5.45
CA PHE A 224 -1.49 -16.40 -6.25
C PHE A 224 -1.61 -15.14 -7.10
N VAL A 225 -2.05 -15.32 -8.34
CA VAL A 225 -2.62 -14.23 -9.14
C VAL A 225 -4.09 -14.12 -8.78
N LEU A 226 -4.49 -12.92 -8.40
CA LEU A 226 -5.84 -12.57 -7.96
C LEU A 226 -6.36 -11.52 -8.94
N ASP A 227 -6.98 -12.00 -10.01
CA ASP A 227 -7.41 -11.21 -11.15
C ASP A 227 -8.91 -11.40 -11.35
N ASP A 228 -9.69 -10.53 -10.72
CA ASP A 228 -11.15 -10.59 -10.70
C ASP A 228 -11.63 -11.99 -10.24
N THR A 229 -12.34 -12.71 -11.11
CA THR A 229 -12.81 -14.07 -10.82
C THR A 229 -11.72 -15.14 -10.93
N HIS A 230 -10.60 -14.82 -11.55
CA HIS A 230 -9.50 -15.74 -11.76
C HIS A 230 -8.55 -15.74 -10.57
N VAL A 231 -8.43 -16.89 -9.93
CA VAL A 231 -7.50 -17.11 -8.82
C VAL A 231 -6.61 -18.29 -9.21
N VAL A 232 -5.32 -18.01 -9.48
CA VAL A 232 -4.36 -19.00 -9.97
C VAL A 232 -3.17 -19.09 -9.03
N GLU A 233 -2.87 -20.28 -8.56
CA GLU A 233 -1.68 -20.56 -7.75
C GLU A 233 -0.43 -20.65 -8.61
N HIS A 234 0.64 -19.95 -8.21
CA HIS A 234 1.95 -19.94 -8.87
C HIS A 234 3.07 -20.62 -8.07
N GLY A 235 2.76 -21.13 -6.91
CA GLY A 235 3.74 -21.76 -6.02
C GLY A 235 4.67 -20.78 -5.30
N PRO A 236 5.49 -21.27 -4.35
CA PRO A 236 6.23 -20.41 -3.41
C PRO A 236 7.46 -19.74 -4.02
N LYS A 237 8.00 -20.26 -5.11
CA LYS A 237 9.25 -19.76 -5.73
C LYS A 237 9.01 -18.79 -6.89
N GLN A 238 7.82 -18.76 -7.43
CA GLN A 238 7.50 -17.83 -8.53
C GLN A 238 7.20 -16.46 -7.97
N PHE A 239 8.08 -15.55 -8.26
CA PHE A 239 8.00 -14.20 -7.81
C PHE A 239 7.52 -13.33 -8.98
N PRO A 240 6.39 -12.63 -8.86
CA PRO A 240 5.90 -11.81 -9.96
C PRO A 240 6.75 -10.55 -10.09
N VAL A 241 7.57 -10.46 -11.11
CA VAL A 241 8.26 -9.23 -11.51
C VAL A 241 7.44 -8.58 -12.62
N SER A 242 6.97 -7.36 -12.39
CA SER A 242 6.15 -6.65 -13.37
C SER A 242 6.43 -5.15 -13.34
N ALA A 243 6.51 -4.54 -14.54
CA ALA A 243 6.54 -3.09 -14.68
C ALA A 243 5.20 -2.40 -14.30
N ALA A 244 4.17 -3.21 -14.06
CA ALA A 244 2.83 -2.74 -13.69
C ALA A 244 2.63 -2.52 -12.18
N MET A 245 3.63 -2.77 -11.35
CA MET A 245 3.51 -2.61 -9.88
C MET A 245 3.19 -1.18 -9.50
N ARG A 246 2.24 -1.04 -8.56
CA ARG A 246 1.83 0.26 -8.01
C ARG A 246 1.92 0.30 -6.50
N VAL A 247 1.53 -0.78 -5.80
CA VAL A 247 1.63 -0.87 -4.35
C VAL A 247 2.30 -2.17 -3.95
N LEU A 248 3.32 -2.09 -3.11
CA LEU A 248 3.97 -3.22 -2.47
C LEU A 248 3.60 -3.23 -1.00
N ILE A 249 3.08 -4.35 -0.51
CA ILE A 249 2.67 -4.50 0.88
C ILE A 249 3.54 -5.56 1.54
N TYR A 250 4.24 -5.13 2.57
CA TYR A 250 5.12 -5.98 3.38
C TYR A 250 4.54 -6.17 4.77
N TYR A 251 4.53 -7.38 5.24
CA TYR A 251 4.12 -7.79 6.59
C TYR A 251 5.34 -7.94 7.49
N ARG A 252 5.26 -7.39 8.71
CA ARG A 252 6.34 -7.50 9.70
C ARG A 252 6.45 -8.94 10.18
N LEU A 253 7.64 -9.50 10.08
CA LEU A 253 7.96 -10.83 10.58
C LEU A 253 8.48 -10.69 12.00
N ASP A 254 7.78 -11.28 12.96
CA ASP A 254 8.30 -11.41 14.32
C ASP A 254 9.55 -12.32 14.30
N GLU A 255 10.52 -12.00 15.14
CA GLU A 255 11.72 -12.81 15.34
C GLU A 255 11.43 -14.06 16.17
#